data_e3d6ab2d72ccbd1a4639aeefd5504158
#
_entry.id   e3d6ab2d72ccbd1a4639aeefd5504158
#
_cell.length_a   1.000
_cell.length_b   1.000
_cell.length_c   1.000
_cell.angle_alpha   90.00
_cell.angle_beta   90.00
_cell.angle_gamma   90.00
#
_symmetry.space_group_name_H-M   'P 1'
#
loop_
_entity.id
_entity.type
_entity.pdbx_description
1 polymer ?
#
loop_
_entity_poly.entity_id
_entity_poly.type
_entity_poly.pdbx_seq_one_letter_code
_entity_poly.pdbx_strand_id
1 'polypeptide(L)'
;MNKRQQAQLGDAFAADGLCLDLARQLADTFDQARLQQIQGVLDSPVAQRFSEAERAVGEDGGAALASYRAQLAQRPPREERLALVQRLDGAAHTSELASLLRYEVGKTQALLALMARGDSLDEQALSRQTASQATALRASSVEAVESFMLYAYRQMPSAQLAAYAALYEQPAVALLLERCVQVLPQLFAERRALLRKAAKR
;
A
#
# COMPACT_ATOMS: atom_id res chain seq x y z
N MET A 1 12.32 2.60 23.03
CA MET A 1 12.12 1.15 22.72
C MET A 1 13.43 0.43 22.99
N ASN A 2 13.42 -0.64 23.80
CA ASN A 2 14.63 -1.41 24.09
C ASN A 2 14.96 -2.41 22.96
N LYS A 3 16.19 -2.99 22.96
CA LYS A 3 16.64 -3.93 21.92
C LYS A 3 15.71 -5.16 21.76
N ARG A 4 15.14 -5.65 22.88
CA ARG A 4 14.20 -6.78 22.87
C ARG A 4 12.90 -6.42 22.14
N GLN A 5 12.35 -5.24 22.41
CA GLN A 5 11.14 -4.75 21.72
C GLN A 5 11.37 -4.52 20.23
N GLN A 6 12.57 -4.06 19.84
CA GLN A 6 12.94 -3.93 18.43
C GLN A 6 12.99 -5.28 17.71
N ALA A 7 13.61 -6.28 18.34
CA ALA A 7 13.66 -7.63 17.78
C ALA A 7 12.25 -8.21 17.63
N GLN A 8 11.41 -8.12 18.67
CA GLN A 8 10.02 -8.59 18.63
C GLN A 8 9.18 -7.91 17.56
N LEU A 9 9.40 -6.60 17.33
CA LEU A 9 8.74 -5.87 16.24
C LEU A 9 9.23 -6.37 14.88
N GLY A 10 10.56 -6.52 14.71
CA GLY A 10 11.14 -7.05 13.48
C GLY A 10 10.61 -8.44 13.15
N ASP A 11 10.56 -9.33 14.13
CA ASP A 11 10.03 -10.70 13.95
C ASP A 11 8.53 -10.69 13.62
N ALA A 12 7.74 -9.88 14.35
CA ALA A 12 6.29 -9.81 14.13
C ALA A 12 5.91 -9.25 12.76
N PHE A 13 6.72 -8.34 12.21
CA PHE A 13 6.48 -7.66 10.94
C PHE A 13 7.54 -7.97 9.87
N ALA A 14 8.21 -9.11 9.97
CA ALA A 14 9.11 -9.58 8.92
C ALA A 14 8.37 -9.71 7.59
N ALA A 15 8.94 -9.16 6.52
CA ALA A 15 8.30 -9.09 5.20
C ALA A 15 7.89 -10.47 4.70
N ASP A 16 8.79 -11.47 4.78
CA ASP A 16 8.51 -12.83 4.34
C ASP A 16 7.34 -13.47 5.08
N GLY A 17 7.26 -13.23 6.40
CA GLY A 17 6.14 -13.70 7.22
C GLY A 17 4.81 -13.04 6.85
N LEU A 18 4.83 -11.74 6.59
CA LEU A 18 3.64 -11.00 6.14
C LEU A 18 3.17 -11.47 4.76
N CYS A 19 4.10 -11.63 3.80
CA CYS A 19 3.78 -12.13 2.47
C CYS A 19 3.20 -13.55 2.50
N LEU A 20 3.77 -14.44 3.33
CA LEU A 20 3.27 -15.80 3.47
C LEU A 20 1.86 -15.85 4.07
N ASP A 21 1.59 -15.05 5.11
CA ASP A 21 0.28 -15.00 5.73
C ASP A 21 -0.76 -14.36 4.82
N LEU A 22 -0.39 -13.31 4.06
CA LEU A 22 -1.24 -12.74 3.03
C LEU A 22 -1.59 -13.79 1.96
N ALA A 23 -0.59 -14.51 1.45
CA ALA A 23 -0.80 -15.57 0.46
C ALA A 23 -1.73 -16.67 0.98
N ARG A 24 -1.60 -17.07 2.25
CA ARG A 24 -2.50 -18.05 2.88
C ARG A 24 -3.94 -17.54 2.98
N GLN A 25 -4.14 -16.28 3.37
CA GLN A 25 -5.49 -15.69 3.46
C GLN A 25 -6.14 -15.49 2.09
N LEU A 26 -5.35 -15.39 1.02
CA LEU A 26 -5.83 -15.26 -0.35
C LEU A 26 -6.05 -16.61 -1.03
N ALA A 27 -5.40 -17.70 -0.57
CA ALA A 27 -5.36 -18.99 -1.24
C ALA A 27 -6.74 -19.57 -1.56
N ASP A 28 -7.69 -19.44 -0.63
CA ASP A 28 -9.05 -19.97 -0.80
C ASP A 28 -9.90 -19.16 -1.80
N THR A 29 -9.42 -17.99 -2.21
CA THR A 29 -10.16 -17.12 -3.14
C THR A 29 -9.83 -17.38 -4.61
N PHE A 30 -8.64 -17.94 -4.87
CA PHE A 30 -8.10 -18.07 -6.22
C PHE A 30 -7.78 -19.52 -6.56
N ASP A 31 -8.40 -20.01 -7.63
CA ASP A 31 -7.97 -21.25 -8.26
C ASP A 31 -6.70 -21.06 -9.10
N GLN A 32 -6.10 -22.17 -9.51
CA GLN A 32 -4.85 -22.15 -10.27
C GLN A 32 -4.97 -21.41 -11.60
N ALA A 33 -6.11 -21.49 -12.27
CA ALA A 33 -6.33 -20.81 -13.56
C ALA A 33 -6.33 -19.29 -13.39
N ARG A 34 -7.00 -18.77 -12.34
CA ARG A 34 -6.98 -17.34 -12.01
C ARG A 34 -5.60 -16.85 -11.60
N LEU A 35 -4.87 -17.64 -10.80
CA LEU A 35 -3.48 -17.28 -10.44
C LEU A 35 -2.58 -17.20 -11.67
N GLN A 36 -2.69 -18.13 -12.62
CA GLN A 36 -1.95 -18.07 -13.88
C GLN A 36 -2.35 -16.86 -14.73
N GLN A 37 -3.63 -16.51 -14.77
CA GLN A 37 -4.10 -15.31 -15.45
C GLN A 37 -3.49 -14.05 -14.83
N ILE A 38 -3.54 -13.91 -13.49
CA ILE A 38 -2.94 -12.77 -12.78
C ILE A 38 -1.45 -12.69 -13.05
N GLN A 39 -0.75 -13.81 -12.94
CA GLN A 39 0.69 -13.90 -13.24
C GLN A 39 0.98 -13.40 -14.66
N GLY A 40 0.24 -13.89 -15.66
CA GLY A 40 0.42 -13.46 -17.05
C GLY A 40 0.21 -11.95 -17.27
N VAL A 41 -0.71 -11.33 -16.51
CA VAL A 41 -0.92 -9.89 -16.55
C VAL A 41 0.28 -9.15 -15.93
N LEU A 42 0.72 -9.57 -14.75
CA LEU A 42 1.83 -8.93 -14.02
C LEU A 42 3.18 -9.11 -14.75
N ASP A 43 3.37 -10.23 -15.44
CA ASP A 43 4.56 -10.52 -16.23
C ASP A 43 4.52 -9.92 -17.63
N SER A 44 3.44 -9.24 -18.01
CA SER A 44 3.34 -8.60 -19.32
C SER A 44 4.39 -7.51 -19.51
N PRO A 45 4.89 -7.31 -20.76
CA PRO A 45 5.91 -6.27 -21.02
C PRO A 45 5.45 -4.86 -20.60
N VAL A 46 4.15 -4.58 -20.68
CA VAL A 46 3.57 -3.31 -20.24
C VAL A 46 3.70 -3.19 -18.73
N ALA A 47 3.27 -4.20 -17.96
CA ALA A 47 3.36 -4.17 -16.51
C ALA A 47 4.80 -4.04 -16.01
N GLN A 48 5.74 -4.80 -16.60
CA GLN A 48 7.16 -4.75 -16.25
C GLN A 48 7.74 -3.35 -16.48
N ARG A 49 7.46 -2.73 -17.63
CA ARG A 49 7.95 -1.39 -17.95
C ARG A 49 7.46 -0.33 -16.98
N PHE A 50 6.18 -0.40 -16.56
CA PHE A 50 5.63 0.52 -15.59
C PHE A 50 6.20 0.29 -14.20
N SER A 51 6.38 -0.96 -13.77
CA SER A 51 7.02 -1.31 -12.49
C SER A 51 8.49 -0.87 -12.43
N GLU A 52 9.22 -0.89 -13.53
CA GLU A 52 10.58 -0.34 -13.63
C GLU A 52 10.58 1.18 -13.42
N ALA A 53 9.64 1.91 -14.05
CA ALA A 53 9.50 3.34 -13.87
C ALA A 53 9.14 3.72 -12.43
N GLU A 54 8.31 2.93 -11.76
CA GLU A 54 7.96 3.11 -10.34
C GLU A 54 9.18 2.91 -9.42
N ARG A 55 9.96 1.87 -9.66
CA ARG A 55 11.18 1.59 -8.89
C ARG A 55 12.22 2.70 -9.04
N ALA A 56 12.38 3.23 -10.23
CA ALA A 56 13.33 4.32 -10.51
C ALA A 56 13.02 5.63 -9.76
N VAL A 57 11.78 5.85 -9.29
CA VAL A 57 11.42 7.07 -8.55
C VAL A 57 12.20 7.24 -7.25
N GLY A 58 12.63 6.14 -6.62
CA GLY A 58 13.34 6.15 -5.34
C GLY A 58 14.87 6.23 -5.44
N GLU A 59 15.44 6.12 -6.63
CA GLU A 59 16.90 5.97 -6.82
C GLU A 59 17.71 7.21 -6.38
N ASP A 60 17.10 8.39 -6.42
CA ASP A 60 17.70 9.67 -5.99
C ASP A 60 17.28 10.11 -4.57
N GLY A 61 16.74 9.19 -3.77
CA GLY A 61 16.17 9.50 -2.46
C GLY A 61 14.88 10.34 -2.52
N GLY A 62 14.23 10.40 -3.70
CA GLY A 62 12.97 11.11 -3.91
C GLY A 62 13.11 12.63 -4.15
N ALA A 63 14.32 13.16 -4.34
CA ALA A 63 14.56 14.57 -4.55
C ALA A 63 13.89 15.09 -5.83
N ALA A 64 13.97 14.33 -6.93
CA ALA A 64 13.34 14.70 -8.19
C ALA A 64 11.80 14.69 -8.09
N LEU A 65 11.21 13.73 -7.37
CA LEU A 65 9.76 13.72 -7.10
C LEU A 65 9.33 14.94 -6.28
N ALA A 66 10.11 15.32 -5.25
CA ALA A 66 9.81 16.50 -4.45
C ALA A 66 9.84 17.80 -5.29
N SER A 67 10.85 17.94 -6.15
CA SER A 67 10.95 19.06 -7.10
C SER A 67 9.78 19.07 -8.09
N TYR A 68 9.37 17.91 -8.58
CA TYR A 68 8.23 17.80 -9.49
C TYR A 68 6.90 18.20 -8.81
N ARG A 69 6.70 17.80 -7.56
CA ARG A 69 5.53 18.22 -6.76
C ARG A 69 5.43 19.75 -6.62
N ALA A 70 6.56 20.41 -6.37
CA ALA A 70 6.60 21.88 -6.32
C ALA A 70 6.23 22.52 -7.67
N GLN A 71 6.59 21.89 -8.79
CA GLN A 71 6.24 22.35 -10.12
C GLN A 71 4.75 22.16 -10.44
N LEU A 72 4.13 21.07 -9.97
CA LEU A 72 2.69 20.79 -10.19
C LEU A 72 1.80 21.92 -9.65
N ALA A 73 2.18 22.56 -8.54
CA ALA A 73 1.45 23.69 -7.99
C ALA A 73 1.41 24.92 -8.94
N GLN A 74 2.44 25.07 -9.78
CA GLN A 74 2.55 26.19 -10.74
C GLN A 74 2.08 25.78 -12.15
N ARG A 75 2.21 24.52 -12.49
CA ARG A 75 1.88 23.96 -13.81
C ARG A 75 1.12 22.66 -13.62
N PRO A 76 -0.20 22.74 -13.45
CA PRO A 76 -1.04 21.54 -13.30
C PRO A 76 -0.92 20.63 -14.52
N PRO A 77 -1.08 19.32 -14.33
CA PRO A 77 -1.04 18.35 -15.43
C PRO A 77 -2.22 18.59 -16.39
N ARG A 78 -2.09 18.11 -17.61
CA ARG A 78 -3.21 18.10 -18.54
C ARG A 78 -4.35 17.25 -17.99
N GLU A 79 -5.58 17.69 -18.13
CA GLU A 79 -6.78 17.02 -17.60
C GLU A 79 -6.88 15.56 -18.05
N GLU A 80 -6.64 15.27 -19.33
CA GLU A 80 -6.60 13.92 -19.85
C GLU A 80 -5.58 13.02 -19.13
N ARG A 81 -4.40 13.57 -18.83
CA ARG A 81 -3.34 12.83 -18.14
C ARG A 81 -3.71 12.55 -16.70
N LEU A 82 -4.31 13.53 -16.03
CA LEU A 82 -4.80 13.40 -14.67
C LEU A 82 -5.91 12.34 -14.61
N ALA A 83 -6.86 12.36 -15.52
CA ALA A 83 -7.93 11.37 -15.58
C ALA A 83 -7.41 9.93 -15.76
N LEU A 84 -6.36 9.73 -16.56
CA LEU A 84 -5.74 8.41 -16.73
C LEU A 84 -5.04 7.92 -15.45
N VAL A 85 -4.34 8.81 -14.74
CA VAL A 85 -3.73 8.49 -13.45
C VAL A 85 -4.79 8.14 -12.41
N GLN A 86 -5.86 8.91 -12.33
CA GLN A 86 -6.98 8.64 -11.40
C GLN A 86 -7.71 7.33 -11.74
N ARG A 87 -7.89 7.02 -13.04
CA ARG A 87 -8.42 5.74 -13.49
C ARG A 87 -7.54 4.58 -13.04
N LEU A 88 -6.22 4.69 -13.23
CA LEU A 88 -5.27 3.67 -12.79
C LEU A 88 -5.28 3.54 -11.26
N ASP A 89 -5.24 4.64 -10.52
CA ASP A 89 -5.30 4.61 -9.05
C ASP A 89 -6.56 3.90 -8.55
N GLY A 90 -7.72 4.21 -9.14
CA GLY A 90 -8.98 3.56 -8.81
C GLY A 90 -8.96 2.05 -9.11
N ALA A 91 -8.46 1.64 -10.28
CA ALA A 91 -8.40 0.24 -10.69
C ALA A 91 -7.38 -0.56 -9.87
N ALA A 92 -6.24 0.05 -9.50
CA ALA A 92 -5.18 -0.58 -8.73
C ALA A 92 -5.36 -0.44 -7.20
N HIS A 93 -6.36 0.29 -6.72
CA HIS A 93 -6.57 0.61 -5.29
C HIS A 93 -5.34 1.22 -4.61
N THR A 94 -4.47 1.93 -5.35
CA THR A 94 -3.16 2.34 -4.86
C THR A 94 -3.26 3.32 -3.71
N SER A 95 -4.08 4.37 -3.83
CA SER A 95 -4.31 5.34 -2.75
C SER A 95 -5.00 4.71 -1.55
N GLU A 96 -5.92 3.78 -1.77
CA GLU A 96 -6.61 3.05 -0.73
C GLU A 96 -5.64 2.15 0.06
N LEU A 97 -4.84 1.36 -0.63
CA LEU A 97 -3.79 0.52 -0.03
C LEU A 97 -2.74 1.35 0.70
N ALA A 98 -2.28 2.45 0.11
CA ALA A 98 -1.33 3.36 0.75
C ALA A 98 -1.88 3.97 2.04
N SER A 99 -3.13 4.43 2.02
CA SER A 99 -3.83 4.96 3.18
C SER A 99 -4.00 3.91 4.27
N LEU A 100 -4.43 2.71 3.90
CA LEU A 100 -4.62 1.57 4.78
C LEU A 100 -3.31 1.17 5.48
N LEU A 101 -2.24 1.00 4.72
CA LEU A 101 -0.92 0.64 5.26
C LEU A 101 -0.40 1.71 6.23
N ARG A 102 -0.52 2.99 5.87
CA ARG A 102 -0.13 4.10 6.76
C ARG A 102 -0.94 4.10 8.06
N TYR A 103 -2.25 3.84 7.96
CA TYR A 103 -3.12 3.76 9.12
C TYR A 103 -2.76 2.58 10.03
N GLU A 104 -2.55 1.40 9.47
CA GLU A 104 -2.17 0.20 10.22
C GLU A 104 -0.78 0.32 10.86
N VAL A 105 0.17 0.95 10.19
CA VAL A 105 1.48 1.31 10.77
C VAL A 105 1.31 2.30 11.92
N GLY A 106 0.49 3.35 11.77
CA GLY A 106 0.18 4.32 12.82
C GLY A 106 -0.45 3.68 14.05
N LYS A 107 -1.40 2.75 13.85
CA LYS A 107 -1.97 1.93 14.94
C LYS A 107 -0.91 1.12 15.67
N THR A 108 0.01 0.50 14.92
CA THR A 108 1.10 -0.29 15.51
C THR A 108 2.04 0.60 16.33
N GLN A 109 2.38 1.78 15.84
CA GLN A 109 3.18 2.77 16.58
C GLN A 109 2.48 3.24 17.87
N ALA A 110 1.17 3.52 17.80
CA ALA A 110 0.36 3.87 18.96
C ALA A 110 0.36 2.76 20.02
N LEU A 111 0.20 1.50 19.61
CA LEU A 111 0.29 0.35 20.50
C LEU A 111 1.66 0.26 21.18
N LEU A 112 2.75 0.40 20.42
CA LEU A 112 4.11 0.35 20.97
C LEU A 112 4.36 1.47 21.97
N ALA A 113 3.85 2.67 21.72
CA ALA A 113 3.96 3.80 22.64
C ALA A 113 3.21 3.55 23.96
N LEU A 114 2.04 2.91 23.92
CA LEU A 114 1.29 2.49 25.09
C LEU A 114 2.05 1.40 25.88
N MET A 115 2.50 0.37 25.19
CA MET A 115 3.27 -0.73 25.80
C MET A 115 4.55 -0.22 26.49
N ALA A 116 5.21 0.80 25.95
CA ALA A 116 6.39 1.41 26.57
C ALA A 116 6.07 2.11 27.90
N ARG A 117 4.80 2.48 28.13
CA ARG A 117 4.30 3.07 29.39
C ARG A 117 3.71 2.04 30.37
N GLY A 118 3.72 0.76 29.98
CA GLY A 118 3.08 -0.30 30.75
C GLY A 118 1.58 -0.49 30.46
N ASP A 119 1.04 0.28 29.52
CA ASP A 119 -0.37 0.19 29.09
C ASP A 119 -0.54 -0.75 27.90
N SER A 120 -1.74 -1.28 27.72
CA SER A 120 -2.10 -2.06 26.56
C SER A 120 -3.59 -1.88 26.26
N LEU A 121 -3.90 -1.67 24.98
CA LEU A 121 -5.28 -1.66 24.48
C LEU A 121 -5.54 -2.91 23.63
N ASP A 122 -6.78 -3.39 23.66
CA ASP A 122 -7.24 -4.35 22.68
C ASP A 122 -7.36 -3.71 21.28
N GLU A 123 -7.60 -4.50 20.27
CA GLU A 123 -7.63 -4.02 18.88
C GLU A 123 -8.78 -3.04 18.63
N GLN A 124 -9.94 -3.25 19.28
CA GLN A 124 -11.09 -2.39 19.11
C GLN A 124 -10.87 -1.01 19.78
N ALA A 125 -10.33 -1.00 20.99
CA ALA A 125 -10.02 0.25 21.68
C ALA A 125 -8.94 1.05 20.96
N LEU A 126 -7.89 0.37 20.44
CA LEU A 126 -6.85 0.99 19.63
C LEU A 126 -7.43 1.60 18.34
N SER A 127 -8.33 0.89 17.65
CA SER A 127 -9.00 1.39 16.45
C SER A 127 -9.85 2.63 16.75
N ARG A 128 -10.60 2.64 17.84
CA ARG A 128 -11.38 3.83 18.25
C ARG A 128 -10.48 5.02 18.52
N GLN A 129 -9.36 4.81 19.22
CA GLN A 129 -8.41 5.89 19.56
C GLN A 129 -7.76 6.52 18.32
N THR A 130 -7.52 5.74 17.27
CA THR A 130 -6.83 6.19 16.06
C THR A 130 -7.78 6.57 14.91
N ALA A 131 -9.09 6.37 15.06
CA ALA A 131 -10.07 6.55 13.98
C ALA A 131 -10.06 7.96 13.34
N SER A 132 -9.84 9.00 14.14
CA SER A 132 -9.79 10.38 13.64
C SER A 132 -8.68 10.65 12.62
N GLN A 133 -7.64 9.80 12.57
CA GLN A 133 -6.52 9.95 11.64
C GLN A 133 -6.85 9.41 10.23
N ALA A 134 -7.85 8.54 10.10
CA ALA A 134 -8.11 7.82 8.85
C ALA A 134 -8.44 8.75 7.68
N THR A 135 -9.28 9.76 7.90
CA THR A 135 -9.70 10.71 6.84
C THR A 135 -8.52 11.54 6.34
N ALA A 136 -7.70 12.08 7.24
CA ALA A 136 -6.53 12.86 6.87
C ALA A 136 -5.47 12.02 6.14
N LEU A 137 -5.27 10.77 6.57
CA LEU A 137 -4.37 9.82 5.89
C LEU A 137 -4.88 9.48 4.49
N ARG A 138 -6.20 9.30 4.32
CA ARG A 138 -6.77 9.04 3.00
C ARG A 138 -6.54 10.22 2.05
N ALA A 139 -6.86 11.42 2.46
CA ALA A 139 -6.66 12.63 1.62
C ALA A 139 -5.19 12.80 1.22
N SER A 140 -4.26 12.71 2.18
CA SER A 140 -2.83 12.84 1.91
C SER A 140 -2.25 11.67 1.09
N SER A 141 -2.87 10.48 1.14
CA SER A 141 -2.44 9.35 0.31
C SER A 141 -2.88 9.53 -1.15
N VAL A 142 -4.09 10.02 -1.40
CA VAL A 142 -4.55 10.35 -2.77
C VAL A 142 -3.61 11.35 -3.42
N GLU A 143 -3.30 12.46 -2.75
CA GLU A 143 -2.38 13.48 -3.26
C GLU A 143 -0.97 12.92 -3.51
N ALA A 144 -0.46 12.13 -2.58
CA ALA A 144 0.86 11.53 -2.69
C ALA A 144 0.96 10.53 -3.85
N VAL A 145 -0.05 9.67 -4.03
CA VAL A 145 -0.10 8.67 -5.10
C VAL A 145 -0.30 9.34 -6.45
N GLU A 146 -1.20 10.30 -6.56
CA GLU A 146 -1.42 11.05 -7.80
C GLU A 146 -0.12 11.73 -8.28
N SER A 147 0.55 12.46 -7.40
CA SER A 147 1.83 13.10 -7.75
C SER A 147 2.95 12.11 -8.06
N PHE A 148 2.98 10.96 -7.38
CA PHE A 148 3.92 9.87 -7.66
C PHE A 148 3.68 9.28 -9.05
N MET A 149 2.44 8.93 -9.40
CA MET A 149 2.09 8.35 -10.69
C MET A 149 2.34 9.33 -11.84
N LEU A 150 1.97 10.59 -11.66
CA LEU A 150 2.25 11.64 -12.65
C LEU A 150 3.76 11.76 -12.93
N TYR A 151 4.59 11.65 -11.90
CA TYR A 151 6.03 11.70 -12.03
C TYR A 151 6.61 10.42 -12.62
N ALA A 152 6.26 9.27 -12.07
CA ALA A 152 6.78 7.96 -12.50
C ALA A 152 6.53 7.73 -13.99
N TYR A 153 5.33 8.06 -14.44
CA TYR A 153 4.93 7.79 -15.82
C TYR A 153 5.08 8.98 -16.77
N ARG A 154 5.72 10.09 -16.34
CA ARG A 154 5.83 11.34 -17.12
C ARG A 154 6.34 11.18 -18.54
N GLN A 155 7.15 10.14 -18.78
CA GLN A 155 7.71 9.82 -20.10
C GLN A 155 6.91 8.77 -20.88
N MET A 156 5.87 8.18 -20.26
CA MET A 156 5.04 7.18 -20.92
C MET A 156 3.94 7.85 -21.76
N PRO A 157 3.71 7.42 -23.01
CA PRO A 157 2.58 7.89 -23.80
C PRO A 157 1.23 7.60 -23.12
N SER A 158 0.25 8.49 -23.28
CA SER A 158 -1.09 8.31 -22.68
C SER A 158 -1.77 7.00 -23.10
N ALA A 159 -1.56 6.56 -24.33
CA ALA A 159 -2.09 5.26 -24.80
C ALA A 159 -1.49 4.07 -24.03
N GLN A 160 -0.21 4.12 -23.65
CA GLN A 160 0.41 3.07 -22.85
C GLN A 160 -0.08 3.11 -21.40
N LEU A 161 -0.29 4.31 -20.83
CA LEU A 161 -0.87 4.45 -19.49
C LEU A 161 -2.32 3.92 -19.46
N ALA A 162 -3.11 4.20 -20.50
CA ALA A 162 -4.45 3.65 -20.63
C ALA A 162 -4.45 2.12 -20.73
N ALA A 163 -3.51 1.55 -21.50
CA ALA A 163 -3.33 0.10 -21.59
C ALA A 163 -2.91 -0.51 -20.25
N TYR A 164 -2.04 0.17 -19.50
CA TYR A 164 -1.63 -0.26 -18.16
C TYR A 164 -2.81 -0.24 -17.16
N ALA A 165 -3.62 0.82 -17.15
CA ALA A 165 -4.83 0.86 -16.34
C ALA A 165 -5.81 -0.29 -16.68
N ALA A 166 -5.96 -0.60 -17.96
CA ALA A 166 -6.82 -1.71 -18.41
C ALA A 166 -6.34 -3.09 -17.92
N LEU A 167 -5.06 -3.28 -17.61
CA LEU A 167 -4.57 -4.52 -16.99
C LEU A 167 -5.12 -4.70 -15.57
N TYR A 168 -5.18 -3.62 -14.79
CA TYR A 168 -5.73 -3.64 -13.44
C TYR A 168 -7.25 -3.75 -13.38
N GLU A 169 -7.94 -3.37 -14.47
CA GLU A 169 -9.39 -3.53 -14.62
C GLU A 169 -9.80 -4.96 -15.01
N GLN A 170 -8.85 -5.85 -15.29
CA GLN A 170 -9.18 -7.26 -15.57
C GLN A 170 -9.76 -7.92 -14.32
N PRO A 171 -10.87 -8.69 -14.43
CA PRO A 171 -11.61 -9.19 -13.27
C PRO A 171 -10.78 -9.97 -12.26
N ALA A 172 -9.81 -10.75 -12.73
CA ALA A 172 -8.93 -11.52 -11.83
C ALA A 172 -7.99 -10.63 -11.02
N VAL A 173 -7.42 -9.58 -11.66
CA VAL A 173 -6.52 -8.62 -11.00
C VAL A 173 -7.30 -7.72 -10.05
N ALA A 174 -8.45 -7.19 -10.48
CA ALA A 174 -9.33 -6.39 -9.64
C ALA A 174 -9.73 -7.14 -8.38
N LEU A 175 -10.16 -8.41 -8.52
CA LEU A 175 -10.50 -9.27 -7.37
C LEU A 175 -9.31 -9.47 -6.42
N LEU A 176 -8.10 -9.65 -6.93
CA LEU A 176 -6.89 -9.78 -6.10
C LEU A 176 -6.69 -8.52 -5.24
N LEU A 177 -6.76 -7.34 -5.85
CA LEU A 177 -6.53 -6.08 -5.15
C LEU A 177 -7.62 -5.77 -4.12
N GLU A 178 -8.89 -6.01 -4.47
CA GLU A 178 -10.00 -5.90 -3.51
C GLU A 178 -9.79 -6.82 -2.30
N ARG A 179 -9.36 -8.06 -2.53
CA ARG A 179 -9.07 -9.00 -1.44
C ARG A 179 -7.88 -8.56 -0.60
N CYS A 180 -6.83 -8.00 -1.20
CA CYS A 180 -5.72 -7.41 -0.45
C CYS A 180 -6.21 -6.29 0.48
N VAL A 181 -7.04 -5.37 -0.01
CA VAL A 181 -7.64 -4.31 0.82
C VAL A 181 -8.43 -4.89 1.99
N GLN A 182 -9.21 -5.95 1.76
CA GLN A 182 -10.06 -6.57 2.78
C GLN A 182 -9.27 -7.31 3.87
N VAL A 183 -8.19 -8.02 3.51
CA VAL A 183 -7.46 -8.89 4.45
C VAL A 183 -6.35 -8.18 5.21
N LEU A 184 -5.77 -7.11 4.69
CA LEU A 184 -4.65 -6.41 5.31
C LEU A 184 -4.93 -5.91 6.74
N PRO A 185 -6.08 -5.31 7.08
CA PRO A 185 -6.37 -4.89 8.45
C PRO A 185 -6.33 -6.03 9.45
N GLN A 186 -6.89 -7.19 9.10
CA GLN A 186 -6.87 -8.37 9.94
C GLN A 186 -5.45 -8.90 10.12
N LEU A 187 -4.67 -8.99 9.04
CA LEU A 187 -3.27 -9.41 9.07
C LEU A 187 -2.45 -8.56 10.05
N PHE A 188 -2.59 -7.23 10.00
CA PHE A 188 -1.93 -6.33 10.92
C PHE A 188 -2.44 -6.47 12.35
N ALA A 189 -3.73 -6.70 12.56
CA ALA A 189 -4.30 -6.94 13.88
C ALA A 189 -3.74 -8.21 14.53
N GLU A 190 -3.60 -9.30 13.77
CA GLU A 190 -2.98 -10.55 14.19
C GLU A 190 -1.52 -10.34 14.61
N ARG A 191 -0.75 -9.57 13.83
CA ARG A 191 0.63 -9.22 14.17
C ARG A 191 0.73 -8.38 15.45
N ARG A 192 -0.16 -7.41 15.65
CA ARG A 192 -0.25 -6.67 16.92
C ARG A 192 -0.63 -7.56 18.10
N ALA A 193 -1.46 -8.58 17.89
CA ALA A 193 -1.78 -9.55 18.94
C ALA A 193 -0.56 -10.37 19.38
N LEU A 194 0.34 -10.73 18.44
CA LEU A 194 1.61 -11.37 18.76
C LEU A 194 2.50 -10.47 19.62
N LEU A 195 2.60 -9.17 19.28
CA LEU A 195 3.36 -8.20 20.10
C LEU A 195 2.81 -8.11 21.53
N ARG A 196 1.47 -8.04 21.70
CA ARG A 196 0.85 -8.01 23.03
C ARG A 196 1.15 -9.27 23.84
N LYS A 197 1.16 -10.45 23.21
CA LYS A 197 1.50 -11.72 23.88
C LYS A 197 2.97 -11.78 24.30
N ALA A 198 3.86 -11.27 23.44
CA ALA A 198 5.30 -11.26 23.72
C ALA A 198 5.66 -10.31 24.88
N ALA A 199 4.93 -9.20 25.04
CA ALA A 199 5.15 -8.23 26.12
C ALA A 199 4.70 -8.72 27.52
N LYS A 200 3.82 -9.74 27.57
CA LYS A 200 3.32 -10.32 28.83
C LYS A 200 4.24 -11.42 29.38
N ARG A 201 5.26 -11.80 28.63
CA ARG A 201 6.29 -12.78 29.01
C ARG A 201 7.59 -12.09 29.45
#